data_6d54b55b207797d7279d41a5a853261e
#
_entry.id   6d54b55b207797d7279d41a5a853261e
#
_cell.length_a   1.000
_cell.length_b   1.000
_cell.length_c   1.000
_cell.angle_alpha   90.00
_cell.angle_beta   90.00
_cell.angle_gamma   90.00
#
_symmetry.space_group_name_H-M   'P 1'
#
loop_
_entity.id
_entity.type
_entity.pdbx_description
1 polymer ?
#
loop_
_entity_poly.entity_id
_entity_poly.type
_entity_poly.pdbx_seq_one_letter_code
_entity_poly.pdbx_strand_id
1 'polypeptide(L)'
;LENTMEAKAQQLGFTTKVVVKAKYTPYGLNENSSYFSWKGNYYTLDQLKTEYLKHSDGSGLKVDLPIFLKKAGIMTQEQFDGDQDTKNSVVASLSEGATATQLNAKTGIIGRFCAVRYYHESVCYYDVLIRHDQNVTEKMALGRYGVVRNNWYHLELQSVSGPGTPWIPDPSDPDNPTPPGTDDDEADAYISVKITINPWTYWTQGVDLH
;
A
#
# COMPACT_ATOMS: atom_id res chain seq x y z
N LEU A 1 20.08 3.66 19.46
CA LEU A 1 19.14 2.54 19.63
C LEU A 1 19.40 1.54 18.54
N GLU A 2 19.80 0.35 18.92
CA GLU A 2 19.87 -0.78 18.01
C GLU A 2 18.46 -1.36 17.89
N ASN A 3 17.97 -1.48 16.70
CA ASN A 3 16.70 -2.14 16.40
C ASN A 3 16.99 -3.40 15.57
N THR A 4 17.84 -4.27 16.14
CA THR A 4 18.05 -5.61 15.60
C THR A 4 16.97 -6.52 16.19
N MET A 5 16.27 -7.21 15.31
CA MET A 5 15.11 -8.01 15.70
C MET A 5 15.43 -9.50 15.63
N GLU A 6 14.96 -10.25 16.62
CA GLU A 6 14.87 -11.70 16.50
C GLU A 6 13.91 -12.09 15.36
N ALA A 7 14.12 -13.26 14.74
CA ALA A 7 13.33 -13.73 13.60
C ALA A 7 11.81 -13.59 13.82
N LYS A 8 11.31 -13.98 14.98
CA LYS A 8 9.88 -13.88 15.33
C LYS A 8 9.32 -12.44 15.41
N ALA A 9 10.20 -11.43 15.47
CA ALA A 9 9.84 -10.03 15.53
C ALA A 9 10.06 -9.32 14.18
N GLN A 10 10.67 -9.98 13.20
CA GLN A 10 10.86 -9.45 11.83
C GLN A 10 9.57 -9.65 11.02
N GLN A 11 8.55 -8.87 11.36
CA GLN A 11 7.24 -8.88 10.71
C GLN A 11 6.91 -7.49 10.21
N LEU A 12 6.16 -7.38 9.12
CA LEU A 12 5.79 -6.12 8.46
C LEU A 12 5.27 -5.05 9.42
N GLY A 13 4.61 -5.46 10.51
CA GLY A 13 4.07 -4.56 11.52
C GLY A 13 5.12 -3.98 12.47
N PHE A 14 6.29 -4.58 12.61
CA PHE A 14 7.28 -4.22 13.63
C PHE A 14 8.63 -3.78 13.06
N THR A 15 8.93 -4.17 11.84
CA THR A 15 10.24 -3.87 11.21
C THR A 15 10.34 -2.40 10.85
N THR A 16 11.52 -1.82 11.11
CA THR A 16 11.82 -0.44 10.72
C THR A 16 11.72 -0.30 9.21
N LYS A 17 10.94 0.68 8.77
CA LYS A 17 10.67 0.93 7.36
C LYS A 17 10.64 2.42 7.04
N VAL A 18 10.83 2.73 5.77
CA VAL A 18 10.55 4.03 5.19
C VAL A 18 9.30 3.92 4.33
N VAL A 19 8.33 4.79 4.56
CA VAL A 19 7.14 4.88 3.71
C VAL A 19 7.36 5.96 2.67
N VAL A 20 7.38 5.57 1.41
CA VAL A 20 7.53 6.49 0.28
C VAL A 20 6.15 6.82 -0.28
N LYS A 21 5.77 8.10 -0.20
CA LYS A 21 4.57 8.63 -0.87
C LYS A 21 4.92 9.01 -2.29
N ALA A 22 4.18 8.50 -3.27
CA ALA A 22 4.38 8.82 -4.68
C ALA A 22 3.05 8.92 -5.41
N LYS A 23 3.11 9.39 -6.66
CA LYS A 23 2.00 9.32 -7.61
C LYS A 23 2.35 8.28 -8.67
N TYR A 24 1.46 7.32 -8.86
CA TYR A 24 1.59 6.30 -9.89
C TYR A 24 0.38 6.36 -10.81
N THR A 25 0.60 6.71 -12.07
CA THR A 25 -0.45 6.73 -13.09
C THR A 25 -0.30 5.51 -13.99
N PRO A 26 -1.25 4.56 -13.96
CA PRO A 26 -1.25 3.43 -14.86
C PRO A 26 -1.30 3.88 -16.32
N TYR A 27 -0.70 3.07 -17.21
CA TYR A 27 -0.75 3.33 -18.64
C TYR A 27 -2.20 3.43 -19.15
N GLY A 28 -2.47 4.45 -19.96
CA GLY A 28 -3.79 4.72 -20.53
C GLY A 28 -4.74 5.55 -19.65
N LEU A 29 -4.31 5.95 -18.46
CA LEU A 29 -5.04 6.91 -17.63
C LEU A 29 -4.37 8.30 -17.67
N ASN A 30 -5.15 9.33 -17.34
CA ASN A 30 -4.63 10.70 -17.28
C ASN A 30 -3.76 10.90 -16.03
N GLU A 31 -2.69 11.67 -16.17
CA GLU A 31 -1.84 12.02 -15.05
C GLU A 31 -2.64 12.70 -13.91
N ASN A 32 -2.30 12.32 -12.69
CA ASN A 32 -2.95 12.82 -11.47
C ASN A 32 -4.46 12.55 -11.37
N SER A 33 -5.04 11.73 -12.26
CA SER A 33 -6.45 11.34 -12.12
C SER A 33 -6.63 10.32 -11.01
N SER A 34 -7.84 10.30 -10.43
CA SER A 34 -8.23 9.23 -9.53
C SER A 34 -8.63 7.99 -10.31
N TYR A 35 -8.31 6.82 -9.80
CA TYR A 35 -8.64 5.56 -10.47
C TYR A 35 -8.93 4.43 -9.48
N PHE A 36 -9.52 3.38 -10.00
CA PHE A 36 -9.77 2.14 -9.28
C PHE A 36 -8.86 1.02 -9.79
N SER A 37 -8.48 0.10 -8.92
CA SER A 37 -7.88 -1.16 -9.34
C SER A 37 -8.74 -2.34 -8.92
N TRP A 38 -8.82 -3.34 -9.79
CA TRP A 38 -9.48 -4.60 -9.52
C TRP A 38 -8.80 -5.72 -10.32
N LYS A 39 -8.36 -6.76 -9.61
CA LYS A 39 -7.67 -7.93 -10.21
C LYS A 39 -6.53 -7.56 -11.17
N GLY A 40 -5.69 -6.59 -10.78
CA GLY A 40 -4.53 -6.16 -11.56
C GLY A 40 -4.82 -5.23 -12.74
N ASN A 41 -6.09 -4.91 -13.00
CA ASN A 41 -6.49 -3.93 -14.00
C ASN A 41 -6.85 -2.59 -13.36
N TYR A 42 -6.76 -1.51 -14.14
CA TYR A 42 -6.99 -0.14 -13.68
C TYR A 42 -8.11 0.50 -14.48
N TYR A 43 -8.98 1.25 -13.81
CA TYR A 43 -10.19 1.79 -14.38
C TYR A 43 -10.46 3.22 -13.90
N THR A 44 -10.89 4.10 -14.79
CA THR A 44 -11.65 5.29 -14.38
C THR A 44 -13.00 4.87 -13.81
N LEU A 45 -13.74 5.80 -13.18
CA LEU A 45 -15.07 5.48 -12.67
C LEU A 45 -16.01 4.98 -13.77
N ASP A 46 -16.00 5.62 -14.95
CA ASP A 46 -16.86 5.22 -16.06
C ASP A 46 -16.47 3.86 -16.66
N GLN A 47 -15.18 3.61 -16.76
CA GLN A 47 -14.68 2.28 -17.17
C GLN A 47 -15.07 1.19 -16.16
N LEU A 48 -14.98 1.50 -14.86
CA LEU A 48 -15.39 0.56 -13.79
C LEU A 48 -16.89 0.25 -13.86
N LYS A 49 -17.74 1.26 -14.07
CA LYS A 49 -19.17 1.06 -14.29
C LYS A 49 -19.45 0.19 -15.51
N THR A 50 -18.76 0.45 -16.61
CA THR A 50 -18.89 -0.32 -17.85
C THR A 50 -18.47 -1.78 -17.60
N GLU A 51 -17.36 -1.99 -16.91
CA GLU A 51 -16.86 -3.32 -16.58
C GLU A 51 -17.83 -4.07 -15.65
N TYR A 52 -18.37 -3.37 -14.63
CA TYR A 52 -19.37 -3.92 -13.73
C TYR A 52 -20.59 -4.50 -14.48
N LEU A 53 -21.07 -3.81 -15.51
CA LEU A 53 -22.22 -4.25 -16.29
C LEU A 53 -21.95 -5.49 -17.16
N LYS A 54 -20.70 -5.80 -17.46
CA LYS A 54 -20.32 -7.01 -18.25
C LYS A 54 -20.39 -8.30 -17.43
N HIS A 55 -20.35 -8.21 -16.11
CA HIS A 55 -20.37 -9.38 -15.24
C HIS A 55 -21.80 -9.89 -15.03
N SER A 56 -21.94 -11.22 -14.92
CA SER A 56 -23.19 -11.85 -14.53
C SER A 56 -23.51 -11.59 -13.07
N ASP A 57 -24.79 -11.58 -12.73
CA ASP A 57 -25.23 -11.40 -11.37
C ASP A 57 -24.62 -12.44 -10.42
N GLY A 58 -24.20 -11.98 -9.23
CA GLY A 58 -23.53 -12.82 -8.25
C GLY A 58 -22.10 -13.22 -8.58
N SER A 59 -21.44 -12.61 -9.58
CA SER A 59 -20.07 -12.93 -9.93
C SER A 59 -19.18 -11.70 -10.16
N GLY A 60 -17.87 -11.87 -10.00
CA GLY A 60 -16.84 -10.91 -10.35
C GLY A 60 -17.07 -9.53 -9.73
N LEU A 61 -16.99 -8.48 -10.54
CA LEU A 61 -17.12 -7.11 -10.08
C LEU A 61 -18.53 -6.78 -9.55
N LYS A 62 -19.57 -7.53 -9.96
CA LYS A 62 -20.94 -7.39 -9.39
C LYS A 62 -21.03 -7.83 -7.92
N VAL A 63 -20.09 -8.60 -7.42
CA VAL A 63 -19.93 -8.92 -6.00
C VAL A 63 -18.97 -7.96 -5.33
N ASP A 64 -17.79 -7.76 -5.91
CA ASP A 64 -16.69 -7.05 -5.26
C ASP A 64 -16.95 -5.54 -5.13
N LEU A 65 -17.57 -4.90 -6.13
CA LEU A 65 -17.85 -3.46 -6.08
C LEU A 65 -18.93 -3.08 -5.06
N PRO A 66 -20.07 -3.76 -4.94
CA PRO A 66 -21.02 -3.50 -3.86
C PRO A 66 -20.44 -3.66 -2.45
N ILE A 67 -19.58 -4.67 -2.22
CA ILE A 67 -18.87 -4.85 -0.95
C ILE A 67 -18.00 -3.63 -0.65
N PHE A 68 -17.23 -3.16 -1.66
CA PHE A 68 -16.42 -1.97 -1.54
C PHE A 68 -17.26 -0.72 -1.24
N LEU A 69 -18.35 -0.47 -1.99
CA LEU A 69 -19.22 0.68 -1.82
C LEU A 69 -19.93 0.69 -0.46
N LYS A 70 -20.33 -0.48 0.03
CA LYS A 70 -20.90 -0.61 1.38
C LYS A 70 -19.89 -0.24 2.46
N LYS A 71 -18.69 -0.78 2.40
CA LYS A 71 -17.61 -0.45 3.34
C LYS A 71 -17.22 1.03 3.26
N ALA A 72 -17.29 1.63 2.09
CA ALA A 72 -17.10 3.05 1.88
C ALA A 72 -18.24 3.92 2.46
N GLY A 73 -19.38 3.33 2.81
CA GLY A 73 -20.57 4.05 3.25
C GLY A 73 -21.28 4.80 2.13
N ILE A 74 -21.00 4.41 0.87
CA ILE A 74 -21.68 4.93 -0.33
C ILE A 74 -22.97 4.14 -0.58
N MET A 75 -22.94 2.85 -0.32
CA MET A 75 -24.10 1.95 -0.38
C MET A 75 -24.58 1.63 1.05
N THR A 76 -25.87 1.81 1.32
CA THR A 76 -26.44 1.46 2.62
C THR A 76 -26.55 -0.05 2.79
N GLN A 77 -26.79 -0.53 4.04
CA GLN A 77 -27.01 -1.94 4.29
C GLN A 77 -28.26 -2.44 3.53
N GLU A 78 -29.34 -1.69 3.53
CA GLU A 78 -30.58 -2.02 2.84
C GLU A 78 -30.38 -2.15 1.32
N GLN A 79 -29.63 -1.22 0.71
CA GLN A 79 -29.29 -1.29 -0.71
C GLN A 79 -28.37 -2.49 -1.03
N PHE A 80 -27.46 -2.83 -0.13
CA PHE A 80 -26.56 -3.98 -0.29
C PHE A 80 -27.30 -5.30 -0.20
N ASP A 81 -28.29 -5.41 0.70
CA ASP A 81 -29.11 -6.61 0.87
C ASP A 81 -30.26 -6.68 -0.17
N GLY A 82 -30.49 -5.59 -0.90
CA GLY A 82 -31.47 -5.51 -1.96
C GLY A 82 -31.14 -6.38 -3.18
N ASP A 83 -32.03 -6.37 -4.15
CA ASP A 83 -31.85 -7.08 -5.41
C ASP A 83 -30.74 -6.50 -6.28
N GLN A 84 -30.46 -7.16 -7.41
CA GLN A 84 -29.39 -6.71 -8.29
C GLN A 84 -29.71 -5.37 -8.97
N ASP A 85 -30.97 -5.07 -9.23
CA ASP A 85 -31.40 -3.81 -9.85
C ASP A 85 -31.15 -2.62 -8.90
N THR A 86 -31.38 -2.82 -7.61
CA THR A 86 -31.04 -1.83 -6.57
C THR A 86 -29.56 -1.55 -6.56
N LYS A 87 -28.71 -2.58 -6.59
CA LYS A 87 -27.24 -2.44 -6.66
C LYS A 87 -26.79 -1.77 -7.94
N ASN A 88 -27.36 -2.14 -9.08
CA ASN A 88 -27.09 -1.53 -10.38
C ASN A 88 -27.41 -0.03 -10.38
N SER A 89 -28.54 0.36 -9.75
CA SER A 89 -28.96 1.75 -9.64
C SER A 89 -27.98 2.58 -8.81
N VAL A 90 -27.48 2.05 -7.69
CA VAL A 90 -26.46 2.72 -6.88
C VAL A 90 -25.17 2.90 -7.68
N VAL A 91 -24.69 1.86 -8.36
CA VAL A 91 -23.46 1.94 -9.19
C VAL A 91 -23.64 2.96 -10.33
N ALA A 92 -24.80 2.99 -10.97
CA ALA A 92 -25.09 3.95 -12.04
C ALA A 92 -25.08 5.41 -11.53
N SER A 93 -25.53 5.65 -10.30
CA SER A 93 -25.61 6.99 -9.70
C SER A 93 -24.24 7.54 -9.21
N LEU A 94 -23.18 6.74 -9.18
CA LEU A 94 -21.86 7.22 -8.77
C LEU A 94 -21.39 8.37 -9.66
N SER A 95 -20.83 9.40 -9.05
CA SER A 95 -20.20 10.52 -9.74
C SER A 95 -18.79 10.77 -9.20
N GLU A 96 -17.87 11.24 -10.05
CA GLU A 96 -16.46 11.40 -9.65
C GLU A 96 -16.29 12.28 -8.41
N GLY A 97 -16.93 13.44 -8.37
CA GLY A 97 -16.73 14.40 -7.27
C GLY A 97 -17.25 13.90 -5.93
N ALA A 98 -18.49 13.40 -5.89
CA ALA A 98 -19.09 12.87 -4.65
C ALA A 98 -18.39 11.59 -4.18
N THR A 99 -18.10 10.68 -5.11
CA THR A 99 -17.38 9.42 -4.82
C THR A 99 -15.97 9.70 -4.31
N ALA A 100 -15.23 10.60 -4.92
CA ALA A 100 -13.89 10.98 -4.50
C ALA A 100 -13.86 11.54 -3.08
N THR A 101 -14.79 12.41 -2.72
CA THR A 101 -14.87 12.98 -1.36
C THR A 101 -15.13 11.89 -0.30
N GLN A 102 -16.06 10.98 -0.58
CA GLN A 102 -16.39 9.89 0.35
C GLN A 102 -15.27 8.87 0.48
N LEU A 103 -14.62 8.52 -0.64
CA LEU A 103 -13.57 7.51 -0.66
C LEU A 103 -12.25 8.03 -0.09
N ASN A 104 -11.89 9.30 -0.35
CA ASN A 104 -10.65 9.88 0.16
C ASN A 104 -10.58 9.84 1.69
N ALA A 105 -11.71 10.03 2.36
CA ALA A 105 -11.79 9.97 3.83
C ALA A 105 -11.65 8.55 4.41
N LYS A 106 -11.77 7.50 3.56
CA LYS A 106 -11.88 6.11 4.01
C LYS A 106 -10.97 5.12 3.26
N THR A 107 -10.05 5.61 2.41
CA THR A 107 -9.24 4.73 1.55
C THR A 107 -8.43 3.69 2.32
N GLY A 108 -7.92 4.03 3.49
CA GLY A 108 -7.18 3.12 4.35
C GLY A 108 -8.00 1.91 4.78
N ILE A 109 -9.20 2.15 5.30
CA ILE A 109 -10.09 1.10 5.83
C ILE A 109 -10.59 0.18 4.71
N ILE A 110 -10.95 0.76 3.56
CA ILE A 110 -11.63 0.06 2.48
C ILE A 110 -10.66 -0.81 1.69
N GLY A 111 -9.51 -0.25 1.31
CA GLY A 111 -8.55 -0.90 0.41
C GLY A 111 -8.04 -2.24 0.93
N ARG A 112 -7.99 -2.40 2.23
CA ARG A 112 -7.44 -3.57 2.90
C ARG A 112 -8.36 -4.80 2.86
N PHE A 113 -9.67 -4.57 2.90
CA PHE A 113 -10.66 -5.63 3.03
C PHE A 113 -11.45 -5.88 1.75
N CYS A 114 -11.08 -5.24 0.65
CA CYS A 114 -11.80 -5.31 -0.62
C CYS A 114 -10.87 -5.67 -1.77
N ALA A 115 -11.39 -6.41 -2.72
CA ALA A 115 -10.70 -6.69 -3.98
C ALA A 115 -10.58 -5.43 -4.86
N VAL A 116 -11.48 -4.46 -4.68
CA VAL A 116 -11.42 -3.16 -5.34
C VAL A 116 -10.63 -2.19 -4.47
N ARG A 117 -9.73 -1.42 -5.08
CA ARG A 117 -8.96 -0.35 -4.43
C ARG A 117 -9.19 0.96 -5.15
N TYR A 118 -9.15 2.07 -4.42
CA TYR A 118 -9.30 3.42 -4.96
C TYR A 118 -8.04 4.24 -4.69
N TYR A 119 -7.50 4.85 -5.73
CA TYR A 119 -6.32 5.73 -5.67
C TYR A 119 -6.76 7.17 -5.96
N HIS A 120 -6.72 8.01 -4.93
CA HIS A 120 -7.07 9.41 -5.06
C HIS A 120 -5.92 10.19 -5.69
N GLU A 121 -6.18 10.91 -6.80
CA GLU A 121 -5.16 11.69 -7.53
C GLU A 121 -3.86 10.91 -7.80
N SER A 122 -3.98 9.64 -8.10
CA SER A 122 -2.85 8.72 -8.34
C SER A 122 -1.93 8.50 -7.14
N VAL A 123 -2.27 8.98 -5.94
CA VAL A 123 -1.43 8.86 -4.75
C VAL A 123 -1.39 7.42 -4.26
N CYS A 124 -0.18 6.93 -3.99
CA CYS A 124 0.06 5.64 -3.39
C CYS A 124 1.27 5.70 -2.44
N TYR A 125 1.42 4.65 -1.64
CA TYR A 125 2.46 4.51 -0.63
C TYR A 125 3.17 3.19 -0.81
N TYR A 126 4.49 3.22 -0.65
CA TYR A 126 5.35 2.05 -0.74
C TYR A 126 6.08 1.85 0.57
N ASP A 127 6.06 0.64 1.09
CA ASP A 127 6.86 0.24 2.24
C ASP A 127 8.22 -0.23 1.79
N VAL A 128 9.27 0.42 2.30
CA VAL A 128 10.66 0.01 2.11
C VAL A 128 11.21 -0.45 3.45
N LEU A 129 11.27 -1.76 3.65
CA LEU A 129 11.85 -2.35 4.84
C LEU A 129 13.37 -2.14 4.84
N ILE A 130 13.93 -1.67 5.95
CA ILE A 130 15.37 -1.47 6.07
C ILE A 130 16.04 -2.80 6.33
N ARG A 131 16.75 -3.29 5.32
CA ARG A 131 17.57 -4.51 5.40
C ARG A 131 18.99 -4.13 5.76
N HIS A 132 19.41 -4.43 7.00
CA HIS A 132 20.74 -4.10 7.49
C HIS A 132 21.81 -5.05 6.94
N ASP A 133 21.63 -6.35 7.10
CA ASP A 133 22.61 -7.32 6.61
C ASP A 133 22.15 -7.96 5.31
N GLN A 134 22.78 -7.51 4.20
CA GLN A 134 22.49 -8.01 2.86
C GLN A 134 23.17 -9.35 2.56
N ASN A 135 24.17 -9.75 3.36
CA ASN A 135 24.92 -11.00 3.16
C ASN A 135 24.23 -12.19 3.83
N VAL A 136 23.30 -11.94 4.76
CA VAL A 136 22.51 -13.00 5.38
C VAL A 136 21.51 -13.51 4.35
N THR A 137 21.71 -14.71 3.87
CA THR A 137 20.84 -15.38 2.89
C THR A 137 19.68 -16.14 3.54
N GLU A 138 19.84 -16.51 4.82
CA GLU A 138 18.79 -17.19 5.56
C GLU A 138 17.62 -16.24 5.84
N LYS A 139 16.43 -16.69 5.48
CA LYS A 139 15.20 -15.92 5.75
C LYS A 139 15.01 -15.71 7.25
N MET A 140 14.55 -14.54 7.62
CA MET A 140 14.23 -14.16 9.01
C MET A 140 15.41 -14.27 9.98
N ALA A 141 16.65 -14.34 9.48
CA ALA A 141 17.83 -14.42 10.34
C ALA A 141 18.03 -13.14 11.16
N LEU A 142 18.59 -13.27 12.34
CA LEU A 142 18.90 -12.15 13.23
C LEU A 142 19.82 -11.12 12.52
N GLY A 143 19.46 -9.84 12.62
CA GLY A 143 20.21 -8.75 12.01
C GLY A 143 19.93 -8.51 10.54
N ARG A 144 19.12 -9.35 9.88
CA ARG A 144 18.75 -9.17 8.48
C ARG A 144 18.00 -7.87 8.26
N TYR A 145 17.03 -7.58 9.11
CA TYR A 145 16.24 -6.35 9.10
C TYR A 145 16.49 -5.50 10.33
N GLY A 146 16.23 -4.21 10.20
CA GLY A 146 16.36 -3.24 11.25
C GLY A 146 17.44 -2.20 10.99
N VAL A 147 17.72 -1.38 11.99
CA VAL A 147 18.73 -0.33 11.92
C VAL A 147 19.71 -0.49 13.08
N VAL A 148 20.99 -0.33 12.80
CA VAL A 148 22.07 -0.39 13.78
C VAL A 148 22.64 1.00 13.99
N ARG A 149 22.91 1.38 15.24
CA ARG A 149 23.51 2.65 15.60
C ARG A 149 24.84 2.89 14.89
N ASN A 150 25.15 4.16 14.64
CA ASN A 150 26.37 4.59 13.96
C ASN A 150 26.47 4.09 12.51
N ASN A 151 25.34 3.87 11.85
CA ASN A 151 25.30 3.62 10.43
C ASN A 151 24.43 4.67 9.74
N TRP A 152 24.80 4.98 8.52
CA TRP A 152 24.02 5.79 7.60
C TRP A 152 23.46 4.90 6.50
N TYR A 153 22.14 4.98 6.27
CA TYR A 153 21.42 4.18 5.28
C TYR A 153 21.05 5.07 4.10
N HIS A 154 21.59 4.75 2.94
CA HIS A 154 21.24 5.40 1.69
C HIS A 154 20.30 4.50 0.90
N LEU A 155 19.09 5.00 0.65
CA LEU A 155 18.06 4.32 -0.13
C LEU A 155 18.00 4.95 -1.52
N GLU A 156 18.28 4.14 -2.55
CA GLU A 156 18.25 4.55 -3.95
C GLU A 156 17.12 3.80 -4.65
N LEU A 157 16.10 4.54 -5.11
CA LEU A 157 15.00 3.97 -5.88
C LEU A 157 15.52 3.48 -7.24
N GLN A 158 15.35 2.19 -7.53
CA GLN A 158 15.79 1.57 -8.77
C GLN A 158 14.65 1.49 -9.80
N SER A 159 13.49 0.99 -9.39
CA SER A 159 12.33 0.84 -10.27
C SER A 159 11.02 0.77 -9.50
N VAL A 160 9.94 1.06 -10.22
CA VAL A 160 8.57 0.89 -9.74
C VAL A 160 7.82 0.05 -10.77
N SER A 161 7.24 -1.07 -10.34
CA SER A 161 6.53 -2.03 -11.22
C SER A 161 5.02 -1.91 -11.16
N GLY A 162 4.49 -1.19 -10.18
CA GLY A 162 3.04 -1.01 -10.00
C GLY A 162 2.72 -0.01 -8.90
N PRO A 163 1.45 0.33 -8.68
CA PRO A 163 1.06 1.20 -7.60
C PRO A 163 1.27 0.50 -6.25
N GLY A 164 1.79 1.23 -5.29
CA GLY A 164 1.80 0.81 -3.90
C GLY A 164 0.38 0.72 -3.32
N THR A 165 0.26 0.82 -2.01
CA THR A 165 -1.05 0.84 -1.35
C THR A 165 -1.67 2.24 -1.43
N PRO A 166 -3.01 2.38 -1.59
CA PRO A 166 -3.67 3.69 -1.54
C PRO A 166 -3.83 4.24 -0.11
N TRP A 167 -3.28 3.58 0.89
CA TRP A 167 -3.27 4.00 2.30
C TRP A 167 -1.85 3.99 2.85
N ILE A 168 -1.63 4.73 3.93
CA ILE A 168 -0.36 4.70 4.68
C ILE A 168 -0.34 3.40 5.49
N PRO A 169 0.63 2.51 5.25
CA PRO A 169 0.77 1.31 6.06
C PRO A 169 1.23 1.67 7.47
N ASP A 170 0.31 1.60 8.43
CA ASP A 170 0.57 1.88 9.84
C ASP A 170 0.09 0.72 10.72
N PRO A 171 1.02 0.00 11.40
CA PRO A 171 0.65 -1.10 12.26
C PRO A 171 -0.06 -0.64 13.55
N SER A 172 0.08 0.63 13.93
CA SER A 172 -0.58 1.20 15.11
C SER A 172 -1.99 1.70 14.83
N ASP A 173 -2.36 1.85 13.56
CA ASP A 173 -3.70 2.28 13.14
C ASP A 173 -4.66 1.08 13.19
N PRO A 174 -5.63 1.03 14.11
CA PRO A 174 -6.58 -0.07 14.22
C PRO A 174 -7.47 -0.19 12.98
N ASP A 175 -7.68 0.91 12.25
CA ASP A 175 -8.49 0.94 11.04
C ASP A 175 -7.69 0.51 9.82
N ASN A 176 -6.35 0.57 9.91
CA ASN A 176 -5.44 0.26 8.82
C ASN A 176 -4.19 -0.51 9.30
N PRO A 177 -4.33 -1.54 10.12
CA PRO A 177 -3.16 -2.26 10.63
C PRO A 177 -2.50 -3.04 9.48
N THR A 178 -1.18 -2.95 9.34
CA THR A 178 -0.41 -3.93 8.56
C THR A 178 -0.61 -5.31 9.19
N PRO A 179 -0.86 -6.38 8.42
CA PRO A 179 -1.01 -7.70 9.01
C PRO A 179 0.22 -8.04 9.85
N PRO A 180 0.10 -8.23 11.17
CA PRO A 180 1.26 -8.41 12.03
C PRO A 180 1.95 -9.77 11.86
N GLY A 181 1.36 -10.68 11.12
CA GLY A 181 1.84 -12.04 10.96
C GLY A 181 2.48 -12.36 9.61
N THR A 182 2.68 -11.38 8.74
CA THR A 182 3.36 -11.60 7.45
C THR A 182 4.87 -11.39 7.64
N ASP A 183 5.66 -12.38 7.26
CA ASP A 183 7.12 -12.29 7.30
C ASP A 183 7.61 -11.17 6.37
N ASP A 184 8.67 -10.47 6.78
CA ASP A 184 9.23 -9.38 5.98
C ASP A 184 9.74 -9.85 4.62
N ASP A 185 10.21 -11.10 4.54
CA ASP A 185 10.67 -11.71 3.28
C ASP A 185 9.52 -12.08 2.32
N GLU A 186 8.28 -12.05 2.76
CA GLU A 186 7.06 -12.34 1.97
C GLU A 186 6.34 -11.06 1.52
N ALA A 187 6.89 -9.89 1.84
CA ALA A 187 6.29 -8.62 1.46
C ALA A 187 6.26 -8.45 -0.06
N ASP A 188 5.08 -8.22 -0.61
CA ASP A 188 4.92 -7.83 -2.01
C ASP A 188 5.54 -6.46 -2.26
N ALA A 189 6.61 -6.41 -3.06
CA ALA A 189 7.30 -5.17 -3.38
C ALA A 189 7.00 -4.73 -4.80
N TYR A 190 6.21 -3.66 -4.97
CA TYR A 190 6.07 -2.96 -6.24
C TYR A 190 7.16 -1.92 -6.48
N ILE A 191 8.08 -1.77 -5.54
CA ILE A 191 9.21 -0.84 -5.59
C ILE A 191 10.52 -1.61 -5.36
N SER A 192 11.50 -1.37 -6.21
CA SER A 192 12.85 -1.89 -6.03
C SER A 192 13.76 -0.79 -5.51
N VAL A 193 14.41 -1.04 -4.38
CA VAL A 193 15.29 -0.09 -3.71
C VAL A 193 16.63 -0.74 -3.41
N LYS A 194 17.70 -0.04 -3.77
CA LYS A 194 19.06 -0.39 -3.35
C LYS A 194 19.37 0.32 -2.04
N ILE A 195 19.75 -0.44 -1.02
CA ILE A 195 20.16 0.09 0.28
C ILE A 195 21.68 0.00 0.38
N THR A 196 22.33 1.12 0.59
CA THR A 196 23.78 1.20 0.88
C THR A 196 23.96 1.61 2.33
N ILE A 197 24.74 0.84 3.07
CA ILE A 197 25.00 1.06 4.49
C ILE A 197 26.43 1.53 4.65
N ASN A 198 26.62 2.72 5.18
CA ASN A 198 27.91 3.31 5.44
C ASN A 198 28.11 3.43 6.95
N PRO A 199 29.07 2.71 7.55
CA PRO A 199 29.41 2.91 8.96
C PRO A 199 30.05 4.29 9.14
N TRP A 200 29.74 4.96 10.24
CA TRP A 200 30.43 6.19 10.62
C TRP A 200 31.87 5.84 11.00
N THR A 201 32.83 6.33 10.22
CA THR A 201 34.25 6.25 10.55
C THR A 201 34.62 7.35 11.51
N TYR A 202 35.22 6.98 12.64
CA TYR A 202 35.77 7.93 13.59
C TYR A 202 37.13 8.41 13.06
N TRP A 203 37.25 9.72 12.76
CA TRP A 203 38.54 10.33 12.45
C TRP A 203 39.10 10.95 13.73
N THR A 204 40.26 10.40 14.20
CA THR A 204 41.02 11.06 15.22
C THR A 204 42.10 11.92 14.55
N GLN A 205 42.01 13.21 14.73
CA GLN A 205 43.05 14.13 14.36
C GLN A 205 43.90 14.42 15.61
N GLY A 206 45.14 13.94 15.61
CA GLY A 206 46.13 14.36 16.62
C GLY A 206 46.51 15.84 16.38
N VAL A 207 46.34 16.67 17.38
CA VAL A 207 46.87 18.05 17.37
C VAL A 207 48.09 18.04 18.28
N ASP A 208 49.31 18.18 17.72
CA ASP A 208 50.49 18.49 18.51
C ASP A 208 50.47 19.97 18.88
N LEU A 209 50.29 20.24 20.17
CA LEU A 209 50.44 21.56 20.73
C LEU A 209 51.92 21.78 21.08
N HIS A 210 52.60 22.64 20.32
CA HIS A 210 53.94 23.13 20.62
C HIS A 210 53.88 24.34 21.55
#